data_b52b1f3f4a321d2007ff9c018aaa8772
#
_entry.id   b52b1f3f4a321d2007ff9c018aaa8772
#
_cell.length_a   1.000
_cell.length_b   1.000
_cell.length_c   1.000
_cell.angle_alpha   90.00
_cell.angle_beta   90.00
_cell.angle_gamma   90.00
#
_symmetry.space_group_name_H-M   'P 1'
#
loop_
_entity.id
_entity.type
_entity.pdbx_description
1 polymer ?
#
loop_
_entity_poly.entity_id
_entity_poly.type
_entity_poly.pdbx_seq_one_letter_code
_entity_poly.pdbx_strand_id
1 'polypeptide(L)'
;MLNNNFDFEAVKFLDLFGGTGSISYEMSSRGCTDIAIVEQFPKCANFIKKTAKELGFTGMRVFPMDVFKYMQHCTEQYDLIFAGPPYPLPNLPEIPDLIFHYKLLKDDGWFIMEHNPNHNFEQHPNFFKFKNYGTTIFAIFTNK
;
A
#
# COMPACT_ATOMS: atom_id res chain seq x y z
N MET A 1 15.27 -2.37 1.18
CA MET A 1 14.56 -2.31 -0.10
C MET A 1 14.13 -0.89 -0.45
N LEU A 2 13.48 -0.18 0.43
CA LEU A 2 12.98 1.18 0.14
C LEU A 2 13.98 2.29 0.37
N ASN A 3 14.92 2.13 1.30
CA ASN A 3 15.83 3.20 1.74
C ASN A 3 16.67 3.81 0.63
N ASN A 4 16.98 3.05 -0.42
CA ASN A 4 17.84 3.52 -1.50
C ASN A 4 17.09 4.19 -2.64
N ASN A 5 15.76 4.14 -2.64
CA ASN A 5 14.94 4.57 -3.76
C ASN A 5 14.01 5.76 -3.43
N PHE A 6 13.78 6.04 -2.14
CA PHE A 6 12.79 7.04 -1.74
C PHE A 6 13.32 7.93 -0.62
N ASP A 7 13.03 9.22 -0.74
CA ASP A 7 13.15 10.19 0.35
C ASP A 7 11.82 10.17 1.11
N PHE A 8 11.79 9.53 2.27
CA PHE A 8 10.54 9.33 3.01
C PHE A 8 9.85 10.64 3.41
N GLU A 9 10.60 11.72 3.60
CA GLU A 9 9.99 13.02 3.93
C GLU A 9 9.20 13.62 2.76
N ALA A 10 9.54 13.24 1.53
CA ALA A 10 8.91 13.74 0.32
C ALA A 10 7.89 12.74 -0.29
N VAL A 11 7.74 11.56 0.29
CA VAL A 11 6.89 10.51 -0.26
C VAL A 11 5.43 10.69 0.16
N LYS A 12 4.52 10.58 -0.80
CA LYS A 12 3.10 10.42 -0.57
C LYS A 12 2.78 8.93 -0.62
N PHE A 13 2.35 8.38 0.50
CA PHE A 13 2.21 6.92 0.70
C PHE A 13 0.75 6.51 0.86
N LEU A 14 0.38 5.41 0.19
CA LEU A 14 -0.93 4.78 0.33
C LEU A 14 -0.76 3.35 0.83
N ASP A 15 -1.42 3.05 1.94
CA ASP A 15 -1.44 1.72 2.55
C ASP A 15 -2.83 1.11 2.35
N LEU A 16 -2.93 0.18 1.42
CA LEU A 16 -4.16 -0.57 1.18
C LEU A 16 -4.17 -1.81 2.07
N PHE A 17 -5.32 -2.12 2.67
CA PHE A 17 -5.46 -3.20 3.66
C PHE A 17 -4.62 -2.94 4.91
N GLY A 18 -4.86 -1.79 5.55
CA GLY A 18 -4.03 -1.28 6.65
C GLY A 18 -3.85 -2.21 7.85
N GLY A 19 -4.86 -3.02 8.18
CA GLY A 19 -4.80 -3.97 9.30
C GLY A 19 -4.55 -3.26 10.62
N THR A 20 -3.40 -3.53 11.26
CA THR A 20 -2.99 -2.87 12.49
C THR A 20 -2.26 -1.56 12.26
N GLY A 21 -1.93 -1.23 10.99
CA GLY A 21 -1.22 -0.02 10.64
C GLY A 21 0.31 -0.14 10.70
N SER A 22 0.84 -1.34 10.88
CA SER A 22 2.29 -1.56 11.11
C SER A 22 3.18 -0.94 10.03
N ILE A 23 2.82 -1.10 8.76
CA ILE A 23 3.59 -0.55 7.64
C ILE A 23 3.57 0.98 7.68
N SER A 24 2.40 1.56 7.93
CA SER A 24 2.26 3.01 7.99
C SER A 24 3.00 3.62 9.17
N TYR A 25 3.01 2.96 10.32
CA TYR A 25 3.80 3.41 11.47
C TYR A 25 5.29 3.41 11.16
N GLU A 26 5.77 2.37 10.48
CA GLU A 26 7.17 2.29 10.06
C GLU A 26 7.52 3.43 9.09
N MET A 27 6.64 3.69 8.12
CA MET A 27 6.83 4.80 7.19
C MET A 27 6.88 6.14 7.92
N SER A 28 5.97 6.34 8.89
CA SER A 28 5.93 7.57 9.67
C SER A 28 7.19 7.73 10.52
N SER A 29 7.69 6.64 11.12
CA SER A 29 8.91 6.67 11.93
C SER A 29 10.15 7.00 11.09
N ARG A 30 10.10 6.78 9.79
CA ARG A 30 11.18 7.12 8.84
C ARG A 30 11.01 8.50 8.23
N GLY A 31 10.03 9.27 8.68
CA GLY A 31 9.85 10.67 8.27
C GLY A 31 8.71 10.93 7.29
N CYS A 32 7.98 9.91 6.85
CA CYS A 32 6.86 10.11 5.95
C CYS A 32 5.70 10.78 6.70
N THR A 33 5.23 11.92 6.18
CA THR A 33 4.17 12.71 6.82
C THR A 33 2.88 12.79 5.99
N ASP A 34 2.84 12.17 4.82
CA ASP A 34 1.65 12.15 3.97
C ASP A 34 1.27 10.69 3.70
N ILE A 35 0.41 10.16 4.56
CA ILE A 35 0.03 8.75 4.56
C ILE A 35 -1.49 8.63 4.52
N ALA A 36 -1.99 7.88 3.53
CA ALA A 36 -3.38 7.46 3.48
C ALA A 36 -3.45 5.96 3.77
N ILE A 37 -4.33 5.57 4.68
CA ILE A 37 -4.53 4.18 5.06
C ILE A 37 -5.98 3.80 4.77
N VAL A 38 -6.18 2.73 4.01
CA VAL A 38 -7.52 2.20 3.74
C VAL A 38 -7.69 0.90 4.51
N GLU A 39 -8.67 0.87 5.41
CA GLU A 39 -8.99 -0.29 6.24
C GLU A 39 -10.49 -0.40 6.40
N GLN A 40 -11.05 -1.51 5.95
CA GLN A 40 -12.50 -1.70 5.90
C GLN A 40 -13.11 -1.97 7.27
N PHE A 41 -12.39 -2.63 8.18
CA PHE A 41 -12.95 -3.02 9.48
C PHE A 41 -12.87 -1.86 10.47
N PRO A 42 -14.04 -1.40 11.02
CA PRO A 42 -14.06 -0.24 11.92
C PRO A 42 -13.18 -0.39 13.16
N LYS A 43 -13.09 -1.58 13.73
CA LYS A 43 -12.20 -1.83 14.87
C LYS A 43 -10.73 -1.54 14.52
N CYS A 44 -10.28 -2.04 13.37
CA CYS A 44 -8.91 -1.82 12.91
C CYS A 44 -8.69 -0.34 12.59
N ALA A 45 -9.62 0.29 11.89
CA ALA A 45 -9.52 1.71 11.54
C ALA A 45 -9.43 2.57 12.80
N ASN A 46 -10.26 2.30 13.81
CA ASN A 46 -10.23 3.03 15.07
C ASN A 46 -8.95 2.78 15.85
N PHE A 47 -8.44 1.56 15.84
CA PHE A 47 -7.16 1.21 16.45
C PHE A 47 -6.02 2.00 15.81
N ILE A 48 -6.00 2.11 14.49
CA ILE A 48 -4.98 2.87 13.76
C ILE A 48 -5.03 4.36 14.16
N LYS A 49 -6.22 4.95 14.17
CA LYS A 49 -6.40 6.36 14.55
C LYS A 49 -5.90 6.62 15.97
N LYS A 50 -6.25 5.75 16.91
CA LYS A 50 -5.84 5.85 18.32
C LYS A 50 -4.32 5.73 18.44
N THR A 51 -3.74 4.71 17.82
CA THR A 51 -2.30 4.44 17.90
C THR A 51 -1.49 5.57 17.28
N ALA A 52 -1.91 6.09 16.13
CA ALA A 52 -1.23 7.21 15.49
C ALA A 52 -1.21 8.44 16.41
N LYS A 53 -2.33 8.72 17.08
CA LYS A 53 -2.43 9.82 18.03
C LYS A 53 -1.51 9.61 19.23
N GLU A 54 -1.49 8.40 19.79
CA GLU A 54 -0.65 8.06 20.95
C GLU A 54 0.85 8.17 20.63
N LEU A 55 1.24 7.78 19.41
CA LEU A 55 2.63 7.84 18.97
C LEU A 55 3.04 9.21 18.44
N GLY A 56 2.11 10.16 18.37
CA GLY A 56 2.40 11.49 17.87
C GLY A 56 2.61 11.55 16.35
N PHE A 57 2.15 10.57 15.60
CA PHE A 57 2.26 10.58 14.14
C PHE A 57 1.20 11.51 13.55
N THR A 58 1.65 12.51 12.81
CA THR A 58 0.78 13.44 12.10
C THR A 58 0.75 13.11 10.61
N GLY A 59 -0.27 13.60 9.91
CA GLY A 59 -0.37 13.38 8.46
C GLY A 59 -0.91 12.03 8.05
N MET A 60 -1.40 11.22 8.99
CA MET A 60 -2.09 9.97 8.68
C MET A 60 -3.59 10.23 8.50
N ARG A 61 -4.10 9.84 7.33
CA ARG A 61 -5.52 9.92 7.00
C ARG A 61 -6.05 8.49 6.89
N VAL A 62 -6.99 8.13 7.74
CA VAL A 62 -7.56 6.77 7.77
C VAL A 62 -8.93 6.78 7.09
N PHE A 63 -9.08 5.92 6.08
CA PHE A 63 -10.31 5.76 5.31
C PHE A 63 -10.94 4.41 5.69
N PRO A 64 -12.00 4.40 6.54
CA PRO A 64 -12.66 3.15 6.96
C PRO A 64 -13.63 2.68 5.88
N MET A 65 -13.10 2.11 4.81
CA MET A 65 -13.89 1.69 3.68
C MET A 65 -13.22 0.54 2.94
N ASP A 66 -13.97 -0.08 2.03
CA ASP A 66 -13.47 -1.14 1.15
C ASP A 66 -12.39 -0.61 0.21
N VAL A 67 -11.32 -1.38 0.06
CA VAL A 67 -10.17 -1.01 -0.78
C VAL A 67 -10.59 -0.79 -2.24
N PHE A 68 -11.43 -1.65 -2.80
CA PHE A 68 -11.84 -1.53 -4.20
C PHE A 68 -12.70 -0.30 -4.44
N LYS A 69 -13.54 0.05 -3.48
CA LYS A 69 -14.30 1.31 -3.55
C LYS A 69 -13.40 2.52 -3.44
N TYR A 70 -12.41 2.46 -2.55
CA TYR A 70 -11.44 3.55 -2.41
C TYR A 70 -10.72 3.80 -3.74
N MET A 71 -10.20 2.75 -4.36
CA MET A 71 -9.48 2.87 -5.64
C MET A 71 -10.35 3.46 -6.73
N GLN A 72 -11.62 3.05 -6.78
CA GLN A 72 -12.58 3.52 -7.79
C GLN A 72 -12.87 5.02 -7.66
N HIS A 73 -12.85 5.55 -6.45
CA HIS A 73 -13.20 6.95 -6.17
C HIS A 73 -12.01 7.86 -5.89
N CYS A 74 -10.81 7.31 -5.82
CA CYS A 74 -9.61 8.08 -5.50
C CYS A 74 -9.22 9.00 -6.66
N THR A 75 -8.97 10.27 -6.34
CA THR A 75 -8.52 11.28 -7.31
C THR A 75 -7.06 11.67 -7.11
N GLU A 76 -6.38 11.08 -6.12
CA GLU A 76 -5.00 11.39 -5.79
C GLU A 76 -4.04 10.36 -6.41
N GLN A 77 -2.78 10.78 -6.59
CA GLN A 77 -1.71 9.88 -7.00
C GLN A 77 -0.67 9.79 -5.89
N TYR A 78 -0.02 8.66 -5.80
CA TYR A 78 0.92 8.34 -4.73
C TYR A 78 2.29 7.96 -5.29
N ASP A 79 3.34 8.30 -4.53
CA ASP A 79 4.72 7.91 -4.86
C ASP A 79 4.97 6.44 -4.54
N LEU A 80 4.36 5.96 -3.47
CA LEU A 80 4.50 4.59 -3.00
C LEU A 80 3.15 4.07 -2.55
N ILE A 81 2.80 2.90 -3.07
CA ILE A 81 1.56 2.20 -2.69
C ILE A 81 1.94 0.82 -2.20
N PHE A 82 1.41 0.44 -1.04
CA PHE A 82 1.59 -0.91 -0.50
C PHE A 82 0.22 -1.57 -0.34
N ALA A 83 0.12 -2.83 -0.75
CA ALA A 83 -1.08 -3.65 -0.50
C ALA A 83 -0.68 -4.97 0.13
N GLY A 84 -1.21 -5.23 1.34
CA GLY A 84 -1.05 -6.51 2.03
C GLY A 84 -2.41 -7.20 2.18
N PRO A 85 -3.02 -7.65 1.07
CA PRO A 85 -4.36 -8.24 1.15
C PRO A 85 -4.34 -9.58 1.86
N PRO A 86 -5.47 -10.00 2.47
CA PRO A 86 -5.59 -11.37 2.98
C PRO A 86 -5.49 -12.34 1.80
N TYR A 87 -4.71 -13.42 1.97
CA TYR A 87 -4.44 -14.35 0.89
C TYR A 87 -5.68 -15.03 0.30
N PRO A 88 -6.74 -15.32 1.08
CA PRO A 88 -7.96 -15.91 0.52
C PRO A 88 -8.85 -14.95 -0.28
N LEU A 89 -8.45 -13.67 -0.40
CA LEU A 89 -9.26 -12.69 -1.14
C LEU A 89 -9.42 -13.12 -2.61
N PRO A 90 -10.67 -13.38 -3.11
CA PRO A 90 -10.86 -13.94 -4.45
C PRO A 90 -10.38 -13.03 -5.58
N ASN A 91 -10.49 -11.72 -5.42
CA ASN A 91 -10.09 -10.74 -6.42
C ASN A 91 -8.71 -10.13 -6.18
N LEU A 92 -7.87 -10.81 -5.38
CA LEU A 92 -6.50 -10.37 -5.14
C LEU A 92 -5.71 -10.16 -6.45
N PRO A 93 -5.81 -11.05 -7.46
CA PRO A 93 -5.05 -10.86 -8.70
C PRO A 93 -5.42 -9.60 -9.49
N GLU A 94 -6.60 -9.02 -9.24
CA GLU A 94 -7.06 -7.83 -9.95
C GLU A 94 -6.45 -6.54 -9.39
N ILE A 95 -5.86 -6.58 -8.19
CA ILE A 95 -5.37 -5.37 -7.54
C ILE A 95 -4.34 -4.62 -8.38
N PRO A 96 -3.28 -5.27 -8.93
CA PRO A 96 -2.34 -4.54 -9.78
C PRO A 96 -3.01 -3.88 -10.98
N ASP A 97 -3.93 -4.58 -11.64
CA ASP A 97 -4.64 -4.04 -12.79
C ASP A 97 -5.40 -2.75 -12.43
N LEU A 98 -6.03 -2.73 -11.27
CA LEU A 98 -6.82 -1.58 -10.81
C LEU A 98 -5.94 -0.39 -10.43
N ILE A 99 -4.78 -0.63 -9.84
CA ILE A 99 -3.81 0.45 -9.53
C ILE A 99 -3.48 1.23 -10.80
N PHE A 100 -3.19 0.53 -11.89
CA PHE A 100 -2.79 1.17 -13.15
C PHE A 100 -3.99 1.67 -13.96
N HIS A 101 -5.11 0.97 -13.91
CA HIS A 101 -6.34 1.40 -14.56
C HIS A 101 -6.82 2.76 -14.03
N TYR A 102 -6.82 2.93 -12.71
CA TYR A 102 -7.24 4.16 -12.07
C TYR A 102 -6.12 5.19 -11.92
N LYS A 103 -4.93 4.88 -12.41
CA LYS A 103 -3.76 5.79 -12.42
C LYS A 103 -3.44 6.34 -11.02
N LEU A 104 -3.38 5.44 -10.05
CA LEU A 104 -3.11 5.83 -8.66
C LEU A 104 -1.63 6.06 -8.37
N LEU A 105 -0.75 5.60 -9.25
CA LEU A 105 0.69 5.66 -9.05
C LEU A 105 1.31 6.78 -9.87
N LYS A 106 2.13 7.63 -9.23
CA LYS A 106 2.90 8.65 -9.94
C LYS A 106 3.93 8.00 -10.87
N ASP A 107 4.43 8.76 -11.85
CA ASP A 107 5.31 8.23 -12.91
C ASP A 107 6.53 7.47 -12.38
N ASP A 108 7.19 7.98 -11.37
CA ASP A 108 8.38 7.35 -10.77
C ASP A 108 8.05 6.51 -9.54
N GLY A 109 6.75 6.26 -9.30
CA GLY A 109 6.31 5.56 -8.12
C GLY A 109 6.48 4.05 -8.19
N TRP A 110 6.38 3.43 -7.03
CA TRP A 110 6.37 1.98 -6.87
C TRP A 110 5.06 1.52 -6.24
N PHE A 111 4.51 0.44 -6.78
CA PHE A 111 3.44 -0.32 -6.13
C PHE A 111 4.02 -1.64 -5.66
N ILE A 112 3.91 -1.91 -4.36
CA ILE A 112 4.40 -3.15 -3.75
C ILE A 112 3.21 -3.94 -3.24
N MET A 113 3.09 -5.19 -3.67
CA MET A 113 2.02 -6.07 -3.18
C MET A 113 2.61 -7.32 -2.54
N GLU A 114 2.16 -7.59 -1.30
CA GLU A 114 2.48 -8.82 -0.60
C GLU A 114 1.54 -9.93 -1.05
N HIS A 115 2.10 -11.10 -1.36
CA HIS A 115 1.30 -12.28 -1.71
C HIS A 115 2.06 -13.56 -1.35
N ASN A 116 1.36 -14.69 -1.45
CA ASN A 116 1.95 -16.01 -1.22
C ASN A 116 2.35 -16.65 -2.56
N PRO A 117 3.04 -17.82 -2.56
CA PRO A 117 3.47 -18.49 -3.79
C PRO A 117 2.34 -18.98 -4.71
N ASN A 118 1.08 -18.94 -4.26
CA ASN A 118 -0.07 -19.33 -5.11
C ASN A 118 -0.34 -18.33 -6.24
N HIS A 119 0.30 -17.17 -6.20
CA HIS A 119 0.15 -16.12 -7.23
C HIS A 119 1.49 -15.82 -7.86
N ASN A 120 1.47 -15.46 -9.14
CA ASN A 120 2.65 -15.06 -9.88
C ASN A 120 2.27 -13.87 -10.77
N PHE A 121 2.98 -12.75 -10.60
CA PHE A 121 2.70 -11.52 -11.33
C PHE A 121 3.77 -11.17 -12.37
N GLU A 122 4.72 -12.09 -12.64
CA GLU A 122 5.84 -11.82 -13.55
C GLU A 122 5.39 -11.52 -14.98
N GLN A 123 4.19 -11.95 -15.37
CA GLN A 123 3.64 -11.68 -16.71
C GLN A 123 2.85 -10.38 -16.78
N HIS A 124 2.66 -9.69 -15.66
CA HIS A 124 1.93 -8.41 -15.66
C HIS A 124 2.76 -7.34 -16.39
N PRO A 125 2.12 -6.51 -17.27
CA PRO A 125 2.87 -5.51 -18.05
C PRO A 125 3.68 -4.52 -17.23
N ASN A 126 3.25 -4.25 -15.99
CA ASN A 126 3.90 -3.28 -15.12
C ASN A 126 4.80 -3.95 -14.07
N PHE A 127 4.97 -5.26 -14.12
CA PHE A 127 5.83 -5.96 -13.18
C PHE A 127 7.29 -5.52 -13.37
N PHE A 128 7.96 -5.20 -12.26
CA PHE A 128 9.36 -4.79 -12.28
C PHE A 128 10.27 -5.89 -11.71
N LYS A 129 10.04 -6.27 -10.45
CA LYS A 129 10.82 -7.32 -9.78
C LYS A 129 10.07 -7.82 -8.55
N PHE A 130 10.58 -8.88 -7.93
CA PHE A 130 10.04 -9.35 -6.65
C PHE A 130 11.15 -9.61 -5.65
N LYS A 131 10.78 -9.61 -4.37
CA LYS A 131 11.62 -10.04 -3.24
C LYS A 131 10.91 -11.17 -2.54
N ASN A 132 11.65 -12.24 -2.22
CA ASN A 132 11.11 -13.42 -1.57
C ASN A 132 11.68 -13.55 -0.16
N TYR A 133 10.82 -13.62 0.84
CA TYR A 133 11.18 -13.84 2.23
C TYR A 133 10.43 -15.08 2.73
N GLY A 134 10.97 -16.27 2.45
CA GLY A 134 10.31 -17.53 2.77
C GLY A 134 9.05 -17.74 1.91
N THR A 135 7.88 -17.78 2.54
CA THR A 135 6.59 -17.91 1.84
C THR A 135 5.93 -16.58 1.56
N THR A 136 6.57 -15.47 1.94
CA THR A 136 6.05 -14.13 1.68
C THR A 136 6.79 -13.52 0.51
N ILE A 137 6.05 -13.10 -0.50
CA ILE A 137 6.60 -12.49 -1.71
C ILE A 137 6.10 -11.06 -1.81
N PHE A 138 7.02 -10.14 -2.12
CA PHE A 138 6.70 -8.73 -2.40
C PHE A 138 6.93 -8.47 -3.89
N ALA A 139 5.86 -8.36 -4.65
CA ALA A 139 5.92 -8.01 -6.07
C ALA A 139 5.96 -6.49 -6.20
N ILE A 140 6.86 -5.97 -7.02
CA ILE A 140 7.05 -4.53 -7.22
C ILE A 140 6.67 -4.19 -8.67
N PHE A 141 5.82 -3.18 -8.81
CA PHE A 141 5.31 -2.73 -10.10
C PHE A 141 5.63 -1.25 -10.30
N THR A 142 5.86 -0.86 -11.56
CA THR A 142 6.13 0.54 -11.94
C THR A 142 5.28 0.92 -13.16
N ASN A 143 5.27 2.20 -13.50
CA ASN A 143 4.48 2.71 -14.65
C ASN A 143 5.09 2.41 -16.03
N LYS A 144 6.08 1.57 -16.08
CA LYS A 144 6.74 1.28 -17.37
C LYS A 144 6.15 0.10 -18.09
#